data_45e06d4f37ce97ae16690ba24cb775cb
#
_entry.id   45e06d4f37ce97ae16690ba24cb775cb
#
_cell.length_a   1.000
_cell.length_b   1.000
_cell.length_c   1.000
_cell.angle_alpha   90.00
_cell.angle_beta   90.00
_cell.angle_gamma   90.00
#
_symmetry.space_group_name_H-M   'P 1'
#
loop_
_entity.id
_entity.type
_entity.pdbx_description
1 polymer ?
#
loop_
_entity_poly.entity_id
_entity_poly.type
_entity_poly.pdbx_seq_one_letter_code
_entity_poly.pdbx_strand_id
1 'polypeptide(L)'
;MERGTLVPVDEYLATSYRPDREYVDGQLLERNVGEWDHSKLQMIVSAYLYNRRQELGIHVVPEQRVQVKPTRFRVPDVCVVSGKEPTEQILTSPPFLCVEVLSKDDRMSEMQERIDDYLSFGVRYVWLVDPRTKRAHVHTTQGSHEVKDALRTHDPEIVVPLEELFPKSRG
;
A
#
# COMPACT_ATOMS: atom_id res chain seq x y z
N MET A 1 11.87 14.98 25.38
CA MET A 1 10.99 14.49 24.29
C MET A 1 9.72 15.33 24.33
N GLU A 2 9.56 16.19 23.37
CA GLU A 2 8.28 16.82 23.17
C GLU A 2 7.30 15.73 22.75
N ARG A 3 6.34 15.42 23.62
CA ARG A 3 5.16 14.65 23.21
C ARG A 3 4.37 15.59 22.29
N GLY A 4 4.45 15.35 20.99
CA GLY A 4 3.61 16.03 20.04
C GLY A 4 2.15 15.96 20.51
N THR A 5 1.42 17.05 20.37
CA THR A 5 0.00 17.10 20.75
C THR A 5 -0.75 16.03 19.95
N LEU A 6 -1.46 15.13 20.65
CA LEU A 6 -2.28 14.12 19.98
C LEU A 6 -3.47 14.81 19.29
N VAL A 7 -3.72 14.41 18.06
CA VAL A 7 -4.81 14.93 17.24
C VAL A 7 -6.01 13.99 17.37
N PRO A 8 -7.22 14.47 17.68
CA PRO A 8 -8.42 13.64 17.65
C PRO A 8 -8.74 13.12 16.24
N VAL A 9 -9.40 11.97 16.17
CA VAL A 9 -9.77 11.33 14.87
C VAL A 9 -10.64 12.26 14.02
N ASP A 10 -11.64 12.91 14.62
CA ASP A 10 -12.54 13.82 13.92
C ASP A 10 -11.81 15.05 13.36
N GLU A 11 -10.82 15.56 14.07
CA GLU A 11 -9.96 16.63 13.55
C GLU A 11 -9.11 16.15 12.37
N TYR A 12 -8.52 14.95 12.47
CA TYR A 12 -7.79 14.34 11.35
C TYR A 12 -8.68 14.19 10.13
N LEU A 13 -9.88 13.67 10.27
CA LEU A 13 -10.82 13.45 9.18
C LEU A 13 -11.34 14.75 8.57
N ALA A 14 -11.43 15.82 9.34
CA ALA A 14 -11.88 17.14 8.89
C ALA A 14 -10.77 17.98 8.24
N THR A 15 -9.52 17.54 8.31
CA THR A 15 -8.35 18.30 7.84
C THR A 15 -7.77 17.70 6.56
N SER A 16 -7.45 18.54 5.58
CA SER A 16 -6.70 18.14 4.38
C SER A 16 -5.22 18.38 4.59
N TYR A 17 -4.44 17.31 4.51
CA TYR A 17 -2.98 17.38 4.60
C TYR A 17 -2.37 17.28 3.19
N ARG A 18 -1.32 18.04 2.93
CA ARG A 18 -0.58 18.01 1.67
C ARG A 18 0.93 17.99 1.95
N PRO A 19 1.63 16.89 1.66
CA PRO A 19 1.10 15.60 1.21
C PRO A 19 0.19 14.94 2.25
N ASP A 20 -0.59 13.96 1.80
CA ASP A 20 -1.48 13.21 2.68
C ASP A 20 -0.70 12.50 3.80
N ARG A 21 -1.29 12.37 4.97
CA ARG A 21 -0.65 11.80 6.16
C ARG A 21 -1.38 10.58 6.66
N GLU A 22 -0.64 9.64 7.21
CA GLU A 22 -1.21 8.56 8.01
C GLU A 22 -1.52 9.06 9.42
N TYR A 23 -2.43 8.37 10.08
CA TYR A 23 -2.82 8.65 11.45
C TYR A 23 -2.69 7.38 12.28
N VAL A 24 -1.89 7.43 13.33
CA VAL A 24 -1.65 6.30 14.23
C VAL A 24 -1.83 6.74 15.67
N ASP A 25 -2.96 6.36 16.26
CA ASP A 25 -3.29 6.57 17.66
C ASP A 25 -3.07 8.03 18.13
N GLY A 26 -3.50 8.98 17.33
CA GLY A 26 -3.39 10.42 17.60
C GLY A 26 -2.16 11.08 16.99
N GLN A 27 -1.24 10.34 16.43
CA GLN A 27 -0.04 10.87 15.78
C GLN A 27 -0.22 10.96 14.26
N LEU A 28 0.18 12.10 13.69
CA LEU A 28 0.25 12.29 12.26
C LEU A 28 1.61 11.87 11.75
N LEU A 29 1.62 10.92 10.81
CA LEU A 29 2.84 10.42 10.19
C LEU A 29 2.96 10.97 8.78
N GLU A 30 4.08 11.65 8.49
CA GLU A 30 4.40 12.08 7.15
C GLU A 30 4.76 10.88 6.28
N ARG A 31 4.33 10.93 5.02
CA ARG A 31 4.69 9.94 4.02
C ARG A 31 5.89 10.42 3.23
N ASN A 32 6.76 9.48 2.87
CA ASN A 32 7.85 9.74 1.95
C ASN A 32 7.29 9.97 0.54
N VAL A 33 7.55 11.10 -0.04
CA VAL A 33 7.01 11.51 -1.35
C VAL A 33 8.07 12.15 -2.23
N GLY A 34 7.83 12.15 -3.53
CA GLY A 34 8.60 12.93 -4.49
C GLY A 34 9.90 12.30 -4.96
N GLU A 35 10.20 11.05 -4.62
CA GLU A 35 11.35 10.33 -5.17
C GLU A 35 10.98 9.66 -6.49
N TRP A 36 11.82 9.83 -7.49
CA TRP A 36 11.56 9.34 -8.85
C TRP A 36 11.34 7.83 -8.91
N ASP A 37 12.21 7.05 -8.28
CA ASP A 37 12.10 5.58 -8.32
C ASP A 37 10.85 5.06 -7.61
N HIS A 38 10.49 5.67 -6.49
CA HIS A 38 9.24 5.37 -5.79
C HIS A 38 8.02 5.68 -6.67
N SER A 39 7.94 6.91 -7.18
CA SER A 39 6.81 7.38 -7.99
C SER A 39 6.67 6.58 -9.28
N LYS A 40 7.79 6.26 -9.93
CA LYS A 40 7.81 5.45 -11.15
C LYS A 40 7.28 4.04 -10.90
N LEU A 41 7.75 3.38 -9.84
CA LEU A 41 7.31 2.02 -9.52
C LEU A 41 5.85 1.98 -9.09
N GLN A 42 5.39 2.95 -8.29
CA GLN A 42 3.99 3.11 -7.93
C GLN A 42 3.10 3.21 -9.19
N MET A 43 3.52 4.01 -10.17
CA MET A 43 2.79 4.16 -11.42
C MET A 43 2.80 2.87 -12.24
N ILE A 44 3.93 2.18 -12.34
CA ILE A 44 4.03 0.92 -13.09
C ILE A 44 3.09 -0.14 -12.51
N VAL A 45 3.11 -0.34 -11.20
CA VAL A 45 2.22 -1.30 -10.52
C VAL A 45 0.76 -0.92 -10.73
N SER A 46 0.43 0.35 -10.52
CA SER A 46 -0.95 0.85 -10.70
C SER A 46 -1.43 0.65 -12.12
N ALA A 47 -0.63 1.01 -13.12
CA ALA A 47 -0.99 0.88 -14.54
C ALA A 47 -1.15 -0.60 -14.95
N TYR A 48 -0.24 -1.45 -14.51
CA TYR A 48 -0.32 -2.89 -14.81
C TYR A 48 -1.63 -3.51 -14.32
N LEU A 49 -1.97 -3.25 -13.06
CA LEU A 49 -3.19 -3.77 -12.45
C LEU A 49 -4.45 -3.09 -13.01
N TYR A 50 -4.43 -1.79 -13.21
CA TYR A 50 -5.55 -1.03 -13.74
C TYR A 50 -5.93 -1.47 -15.15
N ASN A 51 -4.96 -1.73 -16.01
CA ASN A 51 -5.19 -2.19 -17.38
C ASN A 51 -5.86 -3.57 -17.44
N ARG A 52 -5.76 -4.36 -16.37
CA ARG A 52 -6.34 -5.70 -16.24
C ARG A 52 -7.56 -5.78 -15.33
N ARG A 53 -8.02 -4.65 -14.83
CA ARG A 53 -9.07 -4.60 -13.79
C ARG A 53 -10.38 -5.28 -14.19
N GLN A 54 -10.79 -5.16 -15.43
CA GLN A 54 -12.02 -5.77 -15.90
C GLN A 54 -11.92 -7.29 -15.95
N GLU A 55 -10.83 -7.80 -16.51
CA GLU A 55 -10.55 -9.23 -16.57
C GLU A 55 -10.44 -9.85 -15.18
N LEU A 56 -9.78 -9.15 -14.26
CA LEU A 56 -9.53 -9.64 -12.90
C LEU A 56 -10.68 -9.36 -11.93
N GLY A 57 -11.66 -8.57 -12.29
CA GLY A 57 -12.76 -8.19 -11.41
C GLY A 57 -12.31 -7.36 -10.21
N ILE A 58 -11.40 -6.41 -10.42
CA ILE A 58 -10.78 -5.60 -9.37
C ILE A 58 -10.95 -4.11 -9.64
N HIS A 59 -10.79 -3.33 -8.57
CA HIS A 59 -10.70 -1.87 -8.60
C HIS A 59 -9.33 -1.48 -8.06
N VAL A 60 -8.64 -0.59 -8.75
CA VAL A 60 -7.25 -0.21 -8.43
C VAL A 60 -7.18 1.30 -8.26
N VAL A 61 -6.73 1.74 -7.12
CA VAL A 61 -6.53 3.16 -6.81
C VAL A 61 -5.21 3.38 -6.07
N PRO A 62 -4.52 4.50 -6.33
CA PRO A 62 -3.34 4.87 -5.57
C PRO A 62 -3.73 5.61 -4.30
N GLU A 63 -2.88 5.55 -3.29
CA GLU A 63 -2.93 6.41 -2.10
C GLU A 63 -4.31 6.48 -1.44
N GLN A 64 -4.97 5.35 -1.34
CA GLN A 64 -6.29 5.23 -0.73
C GLN A 64 -6.19 5.17 0.79
N ARG A 65 -6.92 6.04 1.47
CA ARG A 65 -7.01 6.01 2.93
C ARG A 65 -7.83 4.81 3.41
N VAL A 66 -7.25 4.03 4.32
CA VAL A 66 -7.85 2.81 4.88
C VAL A 66 -7.86 2.91 6.41
N GLN A 67 -9.03 2.80 7.01
CA GLN A 67 -9.17 2.76 8.46
C GLN A 67 -8.95 1.32 8.95
N VAL A 68 -7.73 1.01 9.33
CA VAL A 68 -7.33 -0.34 9.76
C VAL A 68 -7.72 -0.65 11.22
N LYS A 69 -7.88 0.40 12.03
CA LYS A 69 -8.42 0.36 13.41
C LYS A 69 -9.21 1.64 13.65
N PRO A 70 -10.05 1.71 14.71
CA PRO A 70 -10.80 2.93 15.02
C PRO A 70 -9.92 4.18 15.12
N THR A 71 -8.68 4.05 15.57
CA THR A 71 -7.72 5.14 15.75
C THR A 71 -6.50 5.04 14.83
N ARG A 72 -6.58 4.23 13.74
CA ARG A 72 -5.48 4.11 12.78
C ARG A 72 -5.95 4.15 11.34
N PHE A 73 -5.34 5.06 10.59
CA PHE A 73 -5.57 5.24 9.15
C PHE A 73 -4.24 5.11 8.42
N ARG A 74 -4.16 4.13 7.53
CA ARG A 74 -3.01 3.91 6.65
C ARG A 74 -3.33 4.33 5.23
N VAL A 75 -2.29 4.64 4.47
CA VAL A 75 -2.41 5.05 3.06
C VAL A 75 -1.45 4.21 2.23
N PRO A 76 -1.86 3.02 1.76
CA PRO A 76 -1.03 2.20 0.89
C PRO A 76 -0.74 2.91 -0.44
N ASP A 77 0.43 2.68 -1.01
CA ASP A 77 0.83 3.28 -2.28
C ASP A 77 -0.08 2.83 -3.42
N VAL A 78 -0.50 1.57 -3.42
CA VAL A 78 -1.53 1.04 -4.32
C VAL A 78 -2.50 0.17 -3.52
N CYS A 79 -3.78 0.39 -3.76
CA CYS A 79 -4.86 -0.34 -3.10
C CYS A 79 -5.73 -1.06 -4.14
N VAL A 80 -6.00 -2.33 -3.89
CA VAL A 80 -6.82 -3.17 -4.78
C VAL A 80 -8.00 -3.73 -3.99
N VAL A 81 -9.20 -3.47 -4.49
CA VAL A 81 -10.44 -4.05 -3.98
C VAL A 81 -10.96 -5.05 -5.01
N SER A 82 -11.32 -6.25 -4.57
CA SER A 82 -11.94 -7.25 -5.45
C SER A 82 -13.46 -7.21 -5.33
N GLY A 83 -14.15 -7.49 -6.44
CA GLY A 83 -15.61 -7.56 -6.47
C GLY A 83 -16.28 -6.19 -6.60
N LYS A 84 -17.20 -5.89 -5.69
CA LYS A 84 -18.00 -4.67 -5.77
C LYS A 84 -17.15 -3.42 -5.47
N GLU A 85 -17.34 -2.38 -6.27
CA GLU A 85 -16.71 -1.08 -6.06
C GLU A 85 -17.18 -0.46 -4.73
N PRO A 86 -16.26 0.02 -3.89
CA PRO A 86 -16.63 0.73 -2.66
C PRO A 86 -17.40 2.02 -2.94
N THR A 87 -18.31 2.36 -2.06
CA THR A 87 -19.05 3.63 -2.11
C THR A 87 -18.54 4.64 -1.08
N GLU A 88 -17.85 4.17 -0.04
CA GLU A 88 -17.20 5.02 0.94
C GLU A 88 -15.91 5.65 0.41
N GLN A 89 -15.59 6.87 0.86
CA GLN A 89 -14.37 7.57 0.46
C GLN A 89 -13.13 7.13 1.25
N ILE A 90 -13.33 6.69 2.47
CA ILE A 90 -12.29 6.05 3.31
C ILE A 90 -12.72 4.61 3.52
N LEU A 91 -11.87 3.67 3.18
CA LEU A 91 -12.21 2.25 3.29
C LEU A 91 -12.28 1.82 4.76
N THR A 92 -13.43 1.31 5.16
CA THR A 92 -13.68 0.71 6.48
C THR A 92 -13.80 -0.81 6.43
N SER A 93 -13.75 -1.39 5.23
CA SER A 93 -13.65 -2.83 4.98
C SER A 93 -12.30 -3.16 4.37
N PRO A 94 -11.72 -4.34 4.65
CA PRO A 94 -10.39 -4.67 4.16
C PRO A 94 -10.34 -4.71 2.63
N PRO A 95 -9.40 -4.01 1.99
CA PRO A 95 -9.07 -4.26 0.59
C PRO A 95 -8.47 -5.65 0.41
N PHE A 96 -8.46 -6.13 -0.82
CA PHE A 96 -7.89 -7.44 -1.17
C PHE A 96 -6.37 -7.44 -1.10
N LEU A 97 -5.75 -6.37 -1.60
CA LEU A 97 -4.30 -6.23 -1.72
C LEU A 97 -3.90 -4.79 -1.43
N CYS A 98 -2.89 -4.63 -0.59
CA CYS A 98 -2.16 -3.38 -0.43
C CYS A 98 -0.73 -3.53 -0.95
N VAL A 99 -0.26 -2.56 -1.70
CA VAL A 99 1.12 -2.51 -2.19
C VAL A 99 1.84 -1.33 -1.55
N GLU A 100 2.99 -1.61 -0.99
CA GLU A 100 3.91 -0.61 -0.45
C GLU A 100 5.20 -0.61 -1.28
N VAL A 101 5.61 0.55 -1.70
CA VAL A 101 6.88 0.78 -2.39
C VAL A 101 7.85 1.41 -1.41
N LEU A 102 8.97 0.75 -1.17
CA LEU A 102 10.00 1.28 -0.25
C LEU A 102 10.63 2.55 -0.79
N SER A 103 10.82 3.52 0.08
CA SER A 103 11.67 4.67 -0.15
C SER A 103 12.95 4.56 0.69
N LYS A 104 13.97 5.36 0.35
CA LYS A 104 15.29 5.30 1.02
C LYS A 104 15.21 5.61 2.53
N ASP A 105 14.23 6.38 2.95
CA ASP A 105 14.07 6.85 4.33
C ASP A 105 13.13 5.95 5.15
N ASP A 106 12.56 4.90 4.55
CA ASP A 106 11.69 3.96 5.26
C ASP A 106 12.48 3.12 6.27
N ARG A 107 11.94 3.05 7.48
CA ARG A 107 12.45 2.15 8.52
C ARG A 107 11.71 0.81 8.45
N MET A 108 12.46 -0.28 8.52
CA MET A 108 11.88 -1.62 8.45
C MET A 108 10.89 -1.91 9.58
N SER A 109 11.14 -1.38 10.79
CA SER A 109 10.23 -1.52 11.93
C SER A 109 8.87 -0.83 11.70
N GLU A 110 8.89 0.37 11.10
CA GLU A 110 7.68 1.12 10.77
C GLU A 110 6.91 0.45 9.62
N MET A 111 7.64 -0.08 8.64
CA MET A 111 7.04 -0.84 7.54
C MET A 111 6.40 -2.13 8.04
N GLN A 112 7.05 -2.86 8.96
CA GLN A 112 6.49 -4.07 9.56
C GLN A 112 5.21 -3.76 10.35
N GLU A 113 5.17 -2.68 11.11
CA GLU A 113 3.96 -2.25 11.82
C GLU A 113 2.81 -1.96 10.85
N ARG A 114 3.10 -1.30 9.74
CA ARG A 114 2.12 -1.01 8.68
C ARG A 114 1.58 -2.29 8.05
N ILE A 115 2.46 -3.23 7.72
CA ILE A 115 2.07 -4.55 7.19
C ILE A 115 1.19 -5.30 8.20
N ASP A 116 1.56 -5.30 9.47
CA ASP A 116 0.79 -5.95 10.54
C ASP A 116 -0.59 -5.32 10.70
N ASP A 117 -0.70 -4.01 10.58
CA ASP A 117 -2.00 -3.31 10.61
C ASP A 117 -2.90 -3.77 9.45
N TYR A 118 -2.36 -3.89 8.23
CA TYR A 118 -3.13 -4.38 7.09
C TYR A 118 -3.60 -5.82 7.28
N LEU A 119 -2.71 -6.72 7.65
CA LEU A 119 -3.04 -8.13 7.82
C LEU A 119 -4.03 -8.36 8.96
N SER A 120 -3.84 -7.68 10.10
CA SER A 120 -4.76 -7.76 11.24
C SER A 120 -6.14 -7.21 10.91
N PHE A 121 -6.23 -6.24 10.02
CA PHE A 121 -7.51 -5.68 9.53
C PHE A 121 -8.25 -6.66 8.63
N GLY A 122 -7.55 -7.57 7.95
CA GLY A 122 -8.13 -8.57 7.07
C GLY A 122 -7.72 -8.42 5.60
N VAL A 123 -6.76 -7.56 5.29
CA VAL A 123 -6.14 -7.51 3.96
C VAL A 123 -5.47 -8.85 3.69
N ARG A 124 -5.79 -9.49 2.56
CA ARG A 124 -5.31 -10.84 2.28
C ARG A 124 -3.86 -10.89 1.84
N TYR A 125 -3.43 -9.89 1.08
CA TYR A 125 -2.08 -9.81 0.55
C TYR A 125 -1.51 -8.41 0.76
N VAL A 126 -0.25 -8.34 1.18
CA VAL A 126 0.53 -7.13 1.19
C VAL A 126 1.80 -7.38 0.38
N TRP A 127 1.98 -6.61 -0.67
CA TRP A 127 3.20 -6.65 -1.47
C TRP A 127 4.12 -5.51 -1.06
N LEU A 128 5.36 -5.84 -0.78
CA LEU A 128 6.42 -4.90 -0.49
C LEU A 128 7.45 -4.95 -1.61
N VAL A 129 7.68 -3.82 -2.27
CA VAL A 129 8.56 -3.74 -3.43
C VAL A 129 9.63 -2.70 -3.20
N ASP A 130 10.89 -3.07 -3.39
CA ASP A 130 12.04 -2.18 -3.24
C ASP A 130 12.64 -1.83 -4.61
N PRO A 131 12.50 -0.57 -5.06
CA PRO A 131 13.03 -0.15 -6.36
C PRO A 131 14.55 -0.14 -6.42
N ARG A 132 15.24 -0.03 -5.27
CA ARG A 132 16.72 0.03 -5.23
C ARG A 132 17.35 -1.34 -5.35
N THR A 133 16.85 -2.31 -4.63
CA THR A 133 17.35 -3.70 -4.66
C THR A 133 16.70 -4.55 -5.73
N LYS A 134 15.58 -4.05 -6.32
CA LYS A 134 14.73 -4.78 -7.28
C LYS A 134 14.20 -6.08 -6.69
N ARG A 135 13.90 -6.07 -5.40
CA ARG A 135 13.31 -7.19 -4.67
C ARG A 135 11.86 -6.94 -4.32
N ALA A 136 11.11 -8.00 -4.29
CA ALA A 136 9.70 -7.97 -3.93
C ALA A 136 9.36 -9.11 -2.98
N HIS A 137 8.48 -8.81 -2.02
CA HIS A 137 8.03 -9.74 -1.00
C HIS A 137 6.51 -9.79 -0.95
N VAL A 138 5.97 -10.95 -0.69
CA VAL A 138 4.55 -11.18 -0.41
C VAL A 138 4.37 -11.46 1.07
N HIS A 139 3.49 -10.73 1.72
CA HIS A 139 3.10 -10.93 3.11
C HIS A 139 1.64 -11.39 3.17
N THR A 140 1.39 -12.42 3.96
CA THR A 140 0.07 -12.91 4.33
C THR A 140 0.03 -13.21 5.82
N THR A 141 -1.12 -13.58 6.37
CA THR A 141 -1.23 -14.00 7.77
C THR A 141 -0.44 -15.28 8.08
N GLN A 142 -0.01 -16.02 7.06
CA GLN A 142 0.79 -17.24 7.22
C GLN A 142 2.31 -16.99 7.17
N GLY A 143 2.73 -15.77 6.90
CA GLY A 143 4.13 -15.37 6.84
C GLY A 143 4.48 -14.55 5.61
N SER A 144 5.77 -14.39 5.37
CA SER A 144 6.29 -13.62 4.25
C SER A 144 7.36 -14.40 3.49
N HIS A 145 7.48 -14.11 2.20
CA HIS A 145 8.53 -14.68 1.37
C HIS A 145 8.92 -13.72 0.25
N GLU A 146 10.19 -13.78 -0.14
CA GLU A 146 10.68 -13.07 -1.32
C GLU A 146 10.26 -13.84 -2.57
N VAL A 147 9.78 -13.12 -3.59
CA VAL A 147 9.49 -13.71 -4.91
C VAL A 147 10.65 -13.44 -5.86
N LYS A 148 10.93 -14.39 -6.76
CA LYS A 148 12.03 -14.29 -7.73
C LYS A 148 11.55 -14.09 -9.16
N ASP A 149 10.32 -14.48 -9.46
CA ASP A 149 9.73 -14.43 -10.81
C ASP A 149 8.57 -13.44 -10.92
N ALA A 150 7.58 -13.56 -10.02
CA ALA A 150 6.36 -12.77 -10.08
C ALA A 150 5.70 -12.62 -8.71
N LEU A 151 5.04 -11.49 -8.51
CA LEU A 151 4.09 -11.29 -7.41
C LEU A 151 2.77 -11.98 -7.78
N ARG A 152 2.22 -12.74 -6.85
CA ARG A 152 1.01 -13.53 -7.08
C ARG A 152 0.00 -13.36 -5.96
N THR A 153 -1.28 -13.47 -6.34
CA THR A 153 -2.39 -13.67 -5.41
C THR A 153 -3.27 -14.80 -5.93
N HIS A 154 -4.17 -15.28 -5.08
CA HIS A 154 -5.19 -16.26 -5.43
C HIS A 154 -6.57 -15.73 -5.09
N ASP A 155 -7.54 -15.99 -5.96
CA ASP A 155 -8.96 -15.71 -5.77
C ASP A 155 -9.25 -14.23 -5.43
N PRO A 156 -9.05 -13.31 -6.40
CA PRO A 156 -8.64 -13.55 -7.79
C PRO A 156 -7.15 -13.84 -7.96
N GLU A 157 -6.83 -14.56 -9.02
CA GLU A 157 -5.45 -14.79 -9.41
C GLU A 157 -4.88 -13.57 -10.13
N ILE A 158 -3.96 -12.89 -9.46
CA ILE A 158 -3.20 -11.78 -10.03
C ILE A 158 -1.75 -12.24 -10.15
N VAL A 159 -1.14 -12.02 -11.30
CA VAL A 159 0.27 -12.32 -11.56
C VAL A 159 0.93 -11.09 -12.14
N VAL A 160 1.93 -10.57 -11.43
CA VAL A 160 2.74 -9.44 -11.90
C VAL A 160 4.19 -9.87 -11.99
N PRO A 161 4.69 -10.16 -13.20
CA PRO A 161 6.10 -10.52 -13.39
C PRO A 161 7.02 -9.39 -12.93
N LEU A 162 8.12 -9.74 -12.24
CA LEU A 162 9.08 -8.73 -11.77
C LEU A 162 9.74 -7.97 -12.92
N GLU A 163 9.90 -8.58 -14.08
CA GLU A 163 10.42 -7.91 -15.28
C GLU A 163 9.53 -6.74 -15.75
N GLU A 164 8.24 -6.78 -15.47
CA GLU A 164 7.32 -5.68 -15.75
C GLU A 164 7.51 -4.51 -14.78
N LEU A 165 7.91 -4.80 -13.55
CA LEU A 165 8.17 -3.78 -12.52
C LEU A 165 9.55 -3.15 -12.69
N PHE A 166 10.53 -3.92 -13.11
CA PHE A 166 11.91 -3.52 -13.25
C PHE A 166 12.39 -3.73 -14.70
N PRO A 167 11.85 -2.94 -15.65
CA PRO A 167 12.24 -3.11 -17.04
C PRO A 167 13.73 -2.82 -17.21
N LYS A 168 14.40 -3.63 -18.05
CA LYS A 168 15.79 -3.38 -18.42
C LYS A 168 15.89 -2.03 -19.13
N SER A 169 16.83 -1.19 -18.69
CA SER A 169 17.12 0.07 -19.37
C SER A 169 17.43 -0.23 -20.85
N ARG A 170 16.66 0.37 -21.77
CA ARG A 170 17.07 0.44 -23.16
C ARG A 170 18.22 1.43 -23.22
N GLY A 171 19.42 0.91 -23.39
CA GLY A 171 20.60 1.73 -23.62
C GLY A 171 20.50 2.54 -24.91
#